data_c1d1c4a679774cac509b8dda9bd6716b
#
_entry.id   c1d1c4a679774cac509b8dda9bd6716b
#
_cell.length_a   1.000
_cell.length_b   1.000
_cell.length_c   1.000
_cell.angle_alpha   90.00
_cell.angle_beta   90.00
_cell.angle_gamma   90.00
#
_symmetry.space_group_name_H-M   'P 1'
#
loop_
_entity.id
_entity.type
_entity.pdbx_description
1 polymer ?
#
loop_
_entity_poly.entity_id
_entity_poly.type
_entity_poly.pdbx_seq_one_letter_code
_entity_poly.pdbx_strand_id
1 'polypeptide(L)'
;MGCAKWRTIIMKSDLNDLRAFVAVARAGGFREGAKSSGTSASGLSEAVRRLEAQLGVRLLNRTTRSVMPTEAGRDLLERLTPALNEVAAALDSVNHFRDKPAGTLKLNVPVSVARLVLPALVSPFLAAYPDIQLEIVTEESFVDILAAGCDAGIRYDERLEQDMIAVPIGPRSQRFAAAASSAYLNRHGRPQHPDELLNHACIRGRFPSGTLATWEFAQAEQRVRVDVDGPLIVRLGGAADLAIDAALAGTGVVMLFEEWLRPYLSRGELEPVLEPWWPAFSGPYLYYPGHRLVPAPLKAFISYVKTVAAHPATPQASAG
;
A
#
# COMPACT_ATOMS: atom_id res chain seq x y z
N MET A 1 -20.23 42.33 -3.76
CA MET A 1 -21.37 41.54 -4.28
C MET A 1 -21.10 40.07 -4.57
N GLY A 2 -19.90 39.54 -4.27
CA GLY A 2 -19.49 38.14 -4.58
C GLY A 2 -19.84 37.08 -3.51
N CYS A 3 -19.79 37.41 -2.25
CA CYS A 3 -19.83 36.42 -1.15
C CYS A 3 -21.20 35.75 -0.92
N ALA A 4 -22.30 36.44 -1.19
CA ALA A 4 -23.66 35.90 -1.01
C ALA A 4 -24.04 34.87 -2.11
N LYS A 5 -23.56 35.05 -3.33
CA LYS A 5 -23.81 34.13 -4.46
C LYS A 5 -23.14 32.76 -4.26
N TRP A 6 -21.93 32.74 -3.69
CA TRP A 6 -21.19 31.51 -3.39
C TRP A 6 -21.83 30.67 -2.30
N ARG A 7 -22.35 31.29 -1.24
CA ARG A 7 -23.11 30.59 -0.17
C ARG A 7 -24.36 29.89 -0.71
N THR A 8 -25.04 30.49 -1.67
CA THR A 8 -26.27 29.92 -2.27
C THR A 8 -25.95 28.73 -3.19
N ILE A 9 -24.78 28.71 -3.86
CA ILE A 9 -24.36 27.62 -4.73
C ILE A 9 -23.99 26.38 -3.89
N ILE A 10 -23.27 26.55 -2.79
CA ILE A 10 -22.86 25.44 -1.90
C ILE A 10 -24.09 24.77 -1.25
N MET A 11 -25.14 25.53 -0.93
CA MET A 11 -26.37 24.99 -0.35
C MET A 11 -27.29 24.26 -1.38
N LYS A 12 -27.01 24.34 -2.68
CA LYS A 12 -27.78 23.69 -3.75
C LYS A 12 -27.13 22.46 -4.35
N SER A 13 -25.82 22.26 -4.11
CA SER A 13 -25.11 21.10 -4.66
C SER A 13 -25.48 19.85 -3.86
N ASP A 14 -26.04 18.85 -4.55
CA ASP A 14 -26.38 17.56 -3.94
C ASP A 14 -25.08 16.79 -3.62
N LEU A 15 -24.97 16.24 -2.42
CA LEU A 15 -23.85 15.40 -2.01
C LEU A 15 -23.65 14.21 -2.96
N ASN A 16 -24.72 13.70 -3.56
CA ASN A 16 -24.66 12.62 -4.54
C ASN A 16 -23.98 13.07 -5.84
N ASP A 17 -24.19 14.33 -6.27
CA ASP A 17 -23.54 14.87 -7.47
C ASP A 17 -22.02 15.04 -7.25
N LEU A 18 -21.62 15.45 -6.04
CA LEU A 18 -20.20 15.53 -5.65
C LEU A 18 -19.55 14.14 -5.61
N ARG A 19 -20.24 13.16 -5.02
CA ARG A 19 -19.77 11.75 -5.00
C ARG A 19 -19.65 11.17 -6.42
N ALA A 20 -20.60 11.44 -7.28
CA ALA A 20 -20.61 11.01 -8.67
C ALA A 20 -19.39 11.56 -9.43
N PHE A 21 -19.07 12.85 -9.24
CA PHE A 21 -17.87 13.45 -9.82
C PHE A 21 -16.60 12.76 -9.35
N VAL A 22 -16.42 12.55 -8.05
CA VAL A 22 -15.25 11.88 -7.48
C VAL A 22 -15.12 10.45 -8.01
N ALA A 23 -16.22 9.68 -8.08
CA ALA A 23 -16.22 8.31 -8.59
C ALA A 23 -15.76 8.24 -10.06
N VAL A 24 -16.29 9.13 -10.91
CA VAL A 24 -15.92 9.17 -12.34
C VAL A 24 -14.49 9.65 -12.55
N ALA A 25 -14.06 10.70 -11.82
CA ALA A 25 -12.73 11.27 -11.93
C ALA A 25 -11.63 10.27 -11.54
N ARG A 26 -11.85 9.50 -10.45
CA ARG A 26 -10.91 8.46 -10.01
C ARG A 26 -10.86 7.25 -10.93
N ALA A 27 -12.03 6.83 -11.41
CA ALA A 27 -12.13 5.67 -12.28
C ALA A 27 -11.69 5.95 -13.74
N GLY A 28 -11.45 7.22 -14.11
CA GLY A 28 -11.11 7.62 -15.48
C GLY A 28 -12.22 7.36 -16.50
N GLY A 29 -13.47 7.08 -16.04
CA GLY A 29 -14.59 6.79 -16.92
C GLY A 29 -15.92 6.56 -16.19
N PHE A 30 -17.03 6.83 -16.89
CA PHE A 30 -18.38 6.66 -16.33
C PHE A 30 -18.76 5.19 -16.11
N ARG A 31 -18.32 4.28 -16.97
CA ARG A 31 -18.60 2.85 -16.82
C ARG A 31 -17.85 2.25 -15.64
N GLU A 32 -16.58 2.59 -15.50
CA GLU A 32 -15.76 2.11 -14.38
C GLU A 32 -16.21 2.74 -13.06
N GLY A 33 -16.53 4.05 -13.05
CA GLY A 33 -17.12 4.71 -11.88
C GLY A 33 -18.47 4.13 -11.46
N ALA A 34 -19.27 3.65 -12.41
CA ALA A 34 -20.55 2.99 -12.13
C ALA A 34 -20.38 1.66 -11.38
N LYS A 35 -19.34 0.88 -11.72
CA LYS A 35 -19.02 -0.39 -11.03
C LYS A 35 -18.67 -0.16 -9.57
N SER A 36 -17.97 0.92 -9.26
CA SER A 36 -17.52 1.22 -7.90
C SER A 36 -18.54 1.96 -7.04
N SER A 37 -19.51 2.67 -7.66
CA SER A 37 -20.49 3.52 -6.95
C SER A 37 -21.88 2.91 -6.77
N GLY A 38 -22.15 1.73 -7.34
CA GLY A 38 -23.47 1.11 -7.32
C GLY A 38 -24.54 1.89 -8.11
N THR A 39 -24.14 2.85 -8.95
CA THR A 39 -25.02 3.73 -9.73
C THR A 39 -24.81 3.45 -11.23
N SER A 40 -25.83 3.69 -12.07
CA SER A 40 -25.67 3.52 -13.52
C SER A 40 -24.76 4.58 -14.14
N ALA A 41 -24.06 4.22 -15.24
CA ALA A 41 -23.19 5.16 -15.95
C ALA A 41 -23.96 6.41 -16.47
N SER A 42 -25.22 6.26 -16.84
CA SER A 42 -26.12 7.37 -17.22
C SER A 42 -26.43 8.26 -16.03
N GLY A 43 -26.73 7.69 -14.86
CA GLY A 43 -26.97 8.41 -13.62
C GLY A 43 -25.75 9.23 -13.18
N LEU A 44 -24.56 8.64 -13.23
CA LEU A 44 -23.32 9.38 -12.95
C LEU A 44 -23.08 10.52 -13.95
N SER A 45 -23.35 10.29 -15.26
CA SER A 45 -23.18 11.33 -16.28
C SER A 45 -24.13 12.50 -16.07
N GLU A 46 -25.35 12.23 -15.64
CA GLU A 46 -26.33 13.27 -15.35
C GLU A 46 -25.99 14.04 -14.07
N ALA A 47 -25.58 13.34 -13.01
CA ALA A 47 -25.13 13.94 -11.76
C ALA A 47 -23.94 14.91 -11.98
N VAL A 48 -22.91 14.46 -12.72
CA VAL A 48 -21.77 15.33 -13.07
C VAL A 48 -22.21 16.51 -13.92
N ARG A 49 -23.12 16.32 -14.88
CA ARG A 49 -23.63 17.44 -15.70
C ARG A 49 -24.38 18.48 -14.88
N ARG A 50 -25.20 18.04 -13.91
CA ARG A 50 -25.87 18.95 -12.95
C ARG A 50 -24.86 19.74 -12.14
N LEU A 51 -23.81 19.07 -11.62
CA LEU A 51 -22.76 19.72 -10.86
C LEU A 51 -22.00 20.78 -11.70
N GLU A 52 -21.57 20.42 -12.92
CA GLU A 52 -20.91 21.35 -13.85
C GLU A 52 -21.81 22.56 -14.18
N ALA A 53 -23.12 22.34 -14.40
CA ALA A 53 -24.07 23.40 -14.66
C ALA A 53 -24.27 24.34 -13.46
N GLN A 54 -24.31 23.79 -12.23
CA GLN A 54 -24.43 24.58 -11.01
C GLN A 54 -23.18 25.42 -10.73
N LEU A 55 -21.99 24.84 -10.98
CA LEU A 55 -20.71 25.53 -10.77
C LEU A 55 -20.37 26.48 -11.93
N GLY A 56 -21.02 26.34 -13.09
CA GLY A 56 -20.74 27.13 -14.29
C GLY A 56 -19.39 26.83 -14.93
N VAL A 57 -18.79 25.69 -14.59
CA VAL A 57 -17.46 25.28 -15.08
C VAL A 57 -17.45 23.79 -15.40
N ARG A 58 -16.70 23.40 -16.44
CA ARG A 58 -16.46 21.99 -16.74
C ARG A 58 -15.42 21.41 -15.79
N LEU A 59 -15.73 20.27 -15.20
CA LEU A 59 -14.85 19.53 -14.31
C LEU A 59 -14.16 18.35 -15.01
N LEU A 60 -14.78 17.81 -16.07
CA LEU A 60 -14.27 16.65 -16.81
C LEU A 60 -14.12 16.97 -18.29
N ASN A 61 -12.95 16.64 -18.85
CA ASN A 61 -12.71 16.51 -20.29
C ASN A 61 -13.16 15.13 -20.74
N ARG A 62 -14.13 15.07 -21.65
CA ARG A 62 -14.71 13.82 -22.15
C ARG A 62 -14.21 13.58 -23.56
N THR A 63 -13.51 12.48 -23.78
CA THR A 63 -13.18 11.97 -25.12
C THR A 63 -13.89 10.64 -25.34
N THR A 64 -13.88 10.13 -26.55
CA THR A 64 -14.46 8.80 -26.84
C THR A 64 -13.71 7.64 -26.18
N ARG A 65 -12.47 7.90 -25.67
CA ARG A 65 -11.57 6.87 -25.10
C ARG A 65 -11.29 7.04 -23.63
N SER A 66 -11.44 8.26 -23.07
CA SER A 66 -11.09 8.55 -21.68
C SER A 66 -11.85 9.74 -21.12
N VAL A 67 -11.98 9.78 -19.83
CA VAL A 67 -12.51 10.90 -19.04
C VAL A 67 -11.40 11.37 -18.11
N MET A 68 -10.97 12.63 -18.24
CA MET A 68 -9.89 13.20 -17.45
C MET A 68 -10.38 14.48 -16.76
N PRO A 69 -10.00 14.74 -15.49
CA PRO A 69 -10.31 15.99 -14.84
C PRO A 69 -9.68 17.19 -15.57
N THR A 70 -10.43 18.30 -15.67
CA THR A 70 -9.88 19.62 -16.04
C THR A 70 -9.00 20.15 -14.91
N GLU A 71 -8.37 21.30 -15.07
CA GLU A 71 -7.64 21.98 -14.00
C GLU A 71 -8.58 22.27 -12.80
N ALA A 72 -9.74 22.87 -13.05
CA ALA A 72 -10.77 23.08 -12.03
C ALA A 72 -11.28 21.77 -11.41
N GLY A 73 -11.36 20.70 -12.23
CA GLY A 73 -11.74 19.38 -11.74
C GLY A 73 -10.68 18.76 -10.83
N ARG A 74 -9.40 18.94 -11.10
CA ARG A 74 -8.30 18.47 -10.23
C ARG A 74 -8.30 19.19 -8.89
N ASP A 75 -8.36 20.54 -8.90
CA ASP A 75 -8.44 21.33 -7.66
C ASP A 75 -9.66 20.95 -6.81
N LEU A 76 -10.83 20.78 -7.44
CA LEU A 76 -12.02 20.33 -6.73
C LEU A 76 -11.87 18.90 -6.19
N LEU A 77 -11.31 17.97 -6.97
CA LEU A 77 -11.12 16.57 -6.56
C LEU A 77 -10.19 16.45 -5.34
N GLU A 78 -9.10 17.20 -5.33
CA GLU A 78 -8.13 17.24 -4.24
C GLU A 78 -8.74 17.70 -2.93
N ARG A 79 -9.59 18.75 -2.98
CA ARG A 79 -10.28 19.29 -1.80
C ARG A 79 -11.50 18.49 -1.38
N LEU A 80 -12.26 17.99 -2.35
CA LEU A 80 -13.52 17.31 -2.10
C LEU A 80 -13.35 15.92 -1.53
N THR A 81 -12.30 15.22 -1.97
CA THR A 81 -12.00 13.86 -1.50
C THR A 81 -11.83 13.80 0.03
N PRO A 82 -10.96 14.59 0.66
CA PRO A 82 -10.83 14.58 2.11
C PRO A 82 -12.12 15.04 2.81
N ALA A 83 -12.85 16.01 2.26
CA ALA A 83 -14.10 16.48 2.85
C ALA A 83 -15.19 15.39 2.88
N LEU A 84 -15.34 14.62 1.79
CA LEU A 84 -16.28 13.50 1.74
C LEU A 84 -15.90 12.37 2.70
N ASN A 85 -14.61 12.13 2.88
CA ASN A 85 -14.12 11.16 3.86
C ASN A 85 -14.41 11.62 5.30
N GLU A 86 -14.32 12.93 5.59
CA GLU A 86 -14.73 13.49 6.90
C GLU A 86 -16.23 13.32 7.16
N VAL A 87 -17.06 13.57 6.15
CA VAL A 87 -18.51 13.32 6.27
C VAL A 87 -18.79 11.84 6.55
N ALA A 88 -18.12 10.94 5.83
CA ALA A 88 -18.25 9.50 6.07
C ALA A 88 -17.79 9.12 7.50
N ALA A 89 -16.64 9.63 7.94
CA ALA A 89 -16.13 9.41 9.30
C ALA A 89 -17.06 9.97 10.38
N ALA A 90 -17.68 11.13 10.14
CA ALA A 90 -18.67 11.70 11.06
C ALA A 90 -19.94 10.84 11.15
N LEU A 91 -20.42 10.29 10.06
CA LEU A 91 -21.54 9.35 10.05
C LEU A 91 -21.15 8.02 10.73
N ASP A 92 -19.94 7.54 10.49
CA ASP A 92 -19.44 6.33 11.14
C ASP A 92 -19.22 6.54 12.65
N SER A 93 -18.99 7.77 13.11
CA SER A 93 -18.87 8.03 14.55
C SER A 93 -20.18 7.72 15.31
N VAL A 94 -21.32 7.81 14.65
CA VAL A 94 -22.62 7.39 15.22
C VAL A 94 -22.65 5.86 15.42
N ASN A 95 -21.86 5.10 14.68
CA ASN A 95 -21.72 3.65 14.86
C ASN A 95 -21.03 3.28 16.20
N HIS A 96 -20.37 4.23 16.89
CA HIS A 96 -19.87 4.00 18.26
C HIS A 96 -21.00 3.73 19.27
N PHE A 97 -22.24 4.10 18.96
CA PHE A 97 -23.42 3.79 19.77
C PHE A 97 -24.02 2.41 19.42
N ARG A 98 -23.44 1.70 18.44
CA ARG A 98 -23.75 0.31 18.17
C ARG A 98 -22.83 -0.59 18.99
N ASP A 99 -23.35 -1.69 19.49
CA ASP A 99 -22.59 -2.68 20.29
C ASP A 99 -21.45 -3.35 19.51
N LYS A 100 -21.44 -3.25 18.17
CA LYS A 100 -20.42 -3.85 17.30
C LYS A 100 -19.95 -2.86 16.22
N PRO A 101 -18.62 -2.73 16.00
CA PRO A 101 -18.08 -1.96 14.88
C PRO A 101 -18.52 -2.56 13.53
N ALA A 102 -18.96 -1.71 12.62
CA ALA A 102 -19.42 -2.10 11.28
C ALA A 102 -19.00 -1.06 10.24
N GLY A 103 -18.95 -1.47 8.96
CA GLY A 103 -18.59 -0.60 7.84
C GLY A 103 -17.36 -1.06 7.09
N THR A 104 -16.81 -0.21 6.20
CA THR A 104 -15.62 -0.54 5.40
C THR A 104 -14.38 0.07 6.01
N LEU A 105 -13.32 -0.73 6.13
CA LEU A 105 -11.95 -0.32 6.44
C LEU A 105 -11.11 -0.43 5.18
N LYS A 106 -10.57 0.67 4.71
CA LYS A 106 -9.72 0.72 3.52
C LYS A 106 -8.28 1.03 3.88
N LEU A 107 -7.37 0.09 3.61
CA LEU A 107 -5.94 0.20 3.91
C LEU A 107 -5.11 0.27 2.63
N ASN A 108 -4.14 1.21 2.61
CA ASN A 108 -3.12 1.28 1.57
C ASN A 108 -1.83 0.66 2.08
N VAL A 109 -1.31 -0.36 1.38
CA VAL A 109 -0.16 -1.16 1.85
C VAL A 109 0.80 -1.51 0.72
N PRO A 110 2.11 -1.67 0.95
CA PRO A 110 3.01 -2.26 -0.04
C PRO A 110 2.73 -3.77 -0.19
N VAL A 111 3.07 -4.33 -1.33
CA VAL A 111 2.88 -5.78 -1.62
C VAL A 111 3.59 -6.65 -0.58
N SER A 112 4.76 -6.22 -0.08
CA SER A 112 5.48 -6.92 0.98
C SER A 112 4.64 -7.08 2.26
N VAL A 113 3.97 -6.02 2.70
CA VAL A 113 3.07 -6.08 3.87
C VAL A 113 1.85 -6.95 3.58
N ALA A 114 1.23 -6.79 2.41
CA ALA A 114 0.08 -7.60 2.01
C ALA A 114 0.40 -9.10 2.02
N ARG A 115 1.62 -9.47 1.64
CA ARG A 115 2.06 -10.88 1.56
C ARG A 115 2.64 -11.43 2.87
N LEU A 116 3.42 -10.64 3.60
CA LEU A 116 4.22 -11.14 4.72
C LEU A 116 3.59 -10.84 6.10
N VAL A 117 2.75 -9.81 6.19
CA VAL A 117 2.23 -9.33 7.47
C VAL A 117 0.72 -9.54 7.59
N LEU A 118 -0.05 -9.12 6.60
CA LEU A 118 -1.51 -9.16 6.67
C LEU A 118 -2.13 -10.55 6.75
N PRO A 119 -1.58 -11.63 6.14
CA PRO A 119 -2.21 -12.96 6.22
C PRO A 119 -2.45 -13.45 7.64
N ALA A 120 -1.52 -13.17 8.56
CA ALA A 120 -1.65 -13.56 9.97
C ALA A 120 -2.68 -12.73 10.74
N LEU A 121 -3.06 -11.55 10.23
CA LEU A 121 -3.92 -10.59 10.93
C LEU A 121 -5.34 -10.55 10.38
N VAL A 122 -5.50 -10.67 9.05
CA VAL A 122 -6.77 -10.41 8.36
C VAL A 122 -7.84 -11.42 8.73
N SER A 123 -7.56 -12.72 8.60
CA SER A 123 -8.57 -13.75 8.85
C SER A 123 -9.07 -13.76 10.30
N PRO A 124 -8.21 -13.70 11.34
CA PRO A 124 -8.68 -13.61 12.71
C PRO A 124 -9.41 -12.30 13.01
N PHE A 125 -8.96 -11.18 12.41
CA PHE A 125 -9.64 -9.89 12.58
C PHE A 125 -11.07 -9.92 12.02
N LEU A 126 -11.26 -10.42 10.80
CA LEU A 126 -12.58 -10.52 10.16
C LEU A 126 -13.50 -11.51 10.90
N ALA A 127 -12.94 -12.57 11.50
CA ALA A 127 -13.70 -13.47 12.36
C ALA A 127 -14.17 -12.78 13.65
N ALA A 128 -13.35 -11.90 14.23
CA ALA A 128 -13.70 -11.13 15.42
C ALA A 128 -14.69 -9.98 15.14
N TYR A 129 -14.68 -9.43 13.93
CA TYR A 129 -15.50 -8.28 13.50
C TYR A 129 -16.22 -8.58 12.16
N PRO A 130 -17.24 -9.46 12.17
CA PRO A 130 -17.89 -9.94 10.94
C PRO A 130 -18.66 -8.85 10.16
N ASP A 131 -19.00 -7.74 10.82
CA ASP A 131 -19.72 -6.62 10.21
C ASP A 131 -18.76 -5.59 9.56
N ILE A 132 -17.44 -5.84 9.60
CA ILE A 132 -16.43 -5.01 8.93
C ILE A 132 -16.05 -5.63 7.59
N GLN A 133 -16.13 -4.82 6.53
CA GLN A 133 -15.56 -5.12 5.23
C GLN A 133 -14.14 -4.52 5.15
N LEU A 134 -13.13 -5.33 4.84
CA LEU A 134 -11.77 -4.88 4.67
C LEU A 134 -11.40 -4.77 3.18
N GLU A 135 -10.99 -3.59 2.74
CA GLU A 135 -10.46 -3.33 1.39
C GLU A 135 -8.95 -3.04 1.49
N ILE A 136 -8.16 -3.83 0.77
CA ILE A 136 -6.69 -3.66 0.71
C ILE A 136 -6.31 -3.12 -0.67
N VAL A 137 -5.70 -1.95 -0.68
CA VAL A 137 -5.13 -1.34 -1.88
C VAL A 137 -3.61 -1.50 -1.81
N THR A 138 -3.04 -2.23 -2.77
CA THR A 138 -1.58 -2.43 -2.82
C THR A 138 -0.94 -1.36 -3.69
N GLU A 139 -0.01 -0.59 -3.11
CA GLU A 139 0.73 0.43 -3.82
C GLU A 139 2.13 0.62 -3.22
N GLU A 140 3.15 0.66 -4.10
CA GLU A 140 4.56 0.81 -3.72
C GLU A 140 5.01 2.28 -3.66
N SER A 141 4.24 3.18 -4.27
CA SER A 141 4.54 4.63 -4.23
C SER A 141 4.06 5.24 -2.92
N PHE A 142 4.76 6.28 -2.49
CA PHE A 142 4.28 7.17 -1.45
C PHE A 142 3.06 7.92 -1.99
N VAL A 143 1.90 7.61 -1.47
CA VAL A 143 0.65 8.26 -1.83
C VAL A 143 0.09 8.91 -0.58
N ASP A 144 -0.40 10.12 -0.71
CA ASP A 144 -1.30 10.67 0.29
C ASP A 144 -2.48 9.72 0.47
N ILE A 145 -2.50 9.00 1.60
CA ILE A 145 -3.54 8.00 1.91
C ILE A 145 -4.94 8.60 1.88
N LEU A 146 -5.05 9.88 2.23
CA LEU A 146 -6.33 10.60 2.25
C LEU A 146 -6.77 10.96 0.84
N ALA A 147 -5.86 11.44 -0.01
CA ALA A 147 -6.14 11.68 -1.43
C ALA A 147 -6.48 10.39 -2.16
N ALA A 148 -5.88 9.26 -1.76
CA ALA A 148 -6.23 7.92 -2.24
C ALA A 148 -7.58 7.41 -1.70
N GLY A 149 -8.17 8.07 -0.71
CA GLY A 149 -9.44 7.67 -0.08
C GLY A 149 -9.30 6.44 0.79
N CYS A 150 -8.14 6.24 1.41
CA CYS A 150 -7.89 5.20 2.39
C CYS A 150 -8.01 5.76 3.81
N ASP A 151 -8.39 4.90 4.76
CA ASP A 151 -8.53 5.27 6.17
C ASP A 151 -7.19 5.28 6.89
N ALA A 152 -6.28 4.39 6.48
CA ALA A 152 -4.93 4.28 7.02
C ALA A 152 -3.99 3.69 5.97
N GLY A 153 -2.68 3.86 6.20
CA GLY A 153 -1.62 3.21 5.43
C GLY A 153 -0.77 2.32 6.31
N ILE A 154 -0.04 1.38 5.68
CA ILE A 154 1.02 0.63 6.36
C ILE A 154 2.30 0.85 5.57
N ARG A 155 3.39 1.23 6.24
CA ARG A 155 4.71 1.43 5.64
C ARG A 155 5.80 1.00 6.61
N TYR A 156 6.97 0.73 6.05
CA TYR A 156 8.20 0.57 6.82
C TYR A 156 8.71 1.96 7.23
N ASP A 157 9.57 2.02 8.25
CA ASP A 157 10.13 3.20 8.92
C ASP A 157 10.55 4.32 7.96
N GLU A 158 9.57 5.00 7.42
CA GLU A 158 9.74 6.07 6.47
C GLU A 158 9.05 7.31 7.03
N ARG A 159 9.57 8.44 6.65
CA ARG A 159 9.20 9.80 7.07
C ARG A 159 7.70 9.97 7.21
N LEU A 160 7.21 9.77 8.43
CA LEU A 160 5.82 10.11 8.77
C LEU A 160 5.69 11.63 8.74
N GLU A 161 4.65 12.13 8.11
CA GLU A 161 4.30 13.55 8.19
C GLU A 161 3.98 13.94 9.62
N GLN A 162 4.21 15.21 9.99
CA GLN A 162 4.20 15.67 11.38
C GLN A 162 2.91 15.40 12.17
N ASP A 163 1.78 15.16 11.48
CA ASP A 163 0.46 14.99 12.10
C ASP A 163 -0.06 13.54 12.04
N MET A 164 0.81 12.56 11.77
CA MET A 164 0.42 11.15 11.69
C MET A 164 0.69 10.39 12.98
N ILE A 165 -0.25 9.53 13.36
CA ILE A 165 -0.06 8.55 14.44
C ILE A 165 0.43 7.25 13.83
N ALA A 166 1.52 6.69 14.37
CA ALA A 166 2.09 5.42 13.96
C ALA A 166 1.86 4.35 15.04
N VAL A 167 1.40 3.19 14.62
CA VAL A 167 1.23 2.01 15.46
C VAL A 167 1.98 0.84 14.84
N PRO A 168 2.95 0.22 15.54
CA PRO A 168 3.68 -0.91 15.01
C PRO A 168 2.73 -2.09 14.69
N ILE A 169 2.94 -2.74 13.54
CA ILE A 169 2.10 -3.85 13.08
C ILE A 169 2.97 -5.02 12.57
N GLY A 170 2.64 -6.25 12.92
CA GLY A 170 3.40 -7.44 12.52
C GLY A 170 4.75 -7.57 13.25
N PRO A 171 5.77 -8.13 12.60
CA PRO A 171 7.09 -8.36 13.20
C PRO A 171 7.77 -7.04 13.54
N ARG A 172 8.47 -7.01 14.67
CA ARG A 172 9.21 -5.80 15.13
C ARG A 172 10.50 -5.55 14.35
N SER A 173 11.07 -6.59 13.78
CA SER A 173 12.26 -6.54 12.95
C SER A 173 12.11 -7.52 11.79
N GLN A 174 12.62 -7.13 10.65
CA GLN A 174 12.73 -7.95 9.45
C GLN A 174 14.13 -7.82 8.88
N ARG A 175 14.52 -8.73 7.97
CA ARG A 175 15.82 -8.68 7.30
C ARG A 175 15.65 -8.80 5.80
N PHE A 176 16.56 -8.18 5.06
CA PHE A 176 16.81 -8.58 3.68
C PHE A 176 17.79 -9.74 3.67
N ALA A 177 17.55 -10.70 2.80
CA ALA A 177 18.39 -11.85 2.56
C ALA A 177 18.85 -11.88 1.11
N ALA A 178 20.12 -12.22 0.88
CA ALA A 178 20.65 -12.50 -0.44
C ALA A 178 20.77 -14.01 -0.63
N ALA A 179 20.39 -14.53 -1.81
CA ALA A 179 20.43 -15.95 -2.11
C ALA A 179 20.64 -16.22 -3.60
N ALA A 180 21.15 -17.39 -3.92
CA ALA A 180 21.25 -17.87 -5.29
C ALA A 180 21.13 -19.39 -5.34
N SER A 181 20.89 -19.98 -6.52
CA SER A 181 20.87 -21.44 -6.66
C SER A 181 22.29 -22.03 -6.55
N SER A 182 22.38 -23.28 -6.02
CA SER A 182 23.63 -24.03 -5.96
C SER A 182 24.31 -24.12 -7.33
N ALA A 183 23.55 -24.29 -8.39
CA ALA A 183 24.06 -24.37 -9.76
C ALA A 183 24.76 -23.08 -10.20
N TYR A 184 24.23 -21.91 -9.79
CA TYR A 184 24.85 -20.61 -10.05
C TYR A 184 26.15 -20.47 -9.25
N LEU A 185 26.10 -20.74 -7.94
CA LEU A 185 27.22 -20.57 -7.03
C LEU A 185 28.41 -21.53 -7.34
N ASN A 186 28.11 -22.72 -7.82
CA ASN A 186 29.16 -23.68 -8.24
C ASN A 186 29.89 -23.21 -9.50
N ARG A 187 29.27 -22.40 -10.36
CA ARG A 187 29.91 -21.86 -11.57
C ARG A 187 30.64 -20.55 -11.33
N HIS A 188 30.14 -19.71 -10.43
CA HIS A 188 30.60 -18.32 -10.27
C HIS A 188 31.31 -18.06 -8.93
N GLY A 189 31.33 -19.03 -8.03
CA GLY A 189 31.86 -18.87 -6.67
C GLY A 189 30.80 -18.36 -5.68
N ARG A 190 31.19 -18.35 -4.40
CA ARG A 190 30.36 -17.86 -3.28
C ARG A 190 31.02 -16.61 -2.72
N PRO A 191 30.41 -15.42 -2.90
CA PRO A 191 30.97 -14.17 -2.41
C PRO A 191 31.07 -14.19 -0.88
N GLN A 192 32.18 -13.73 -0.33
CA GLN A 192 32.46 -13.63 1.10
C GLN A 192 32.34 -12.19 1.61
N HIS A 193 32.43 -11.22 0.72
CA HIS A 193 32.27 -9.79 1.03
C HIS A 193 31.27 -9.15 0.05
N PRO A 194 30.46 -8.17 0.49
CA PRO A 194 29.48 -7.51 -0.37
C PRO A 194 30.03 -6.96 -1.69
N ASP A 195 31.24 -6.41 -1.70
CA ASP A 195 31.85 -5.85 -2.92
C ASP A 195 32.14 -6.93 -4.00
N GLU A 196 32.23 -8.19 -3.62
CA GLU A 196 32.39 -9.28 -4.59
C GLU A 196 31.16 -9.47 -5.48
N LEU A 197 30.00 -8.98 -5.04
CA LEU A 197 28.75 -8.96 -5.85
C LEU A 197 28.90 -8.15 -7.15
N LEU A 198 29.87 -7.25 -7.25
CA LEU A 198 30.19 -6.55 -8.50
C LEU A 198 30.68 -7.51 -9.60
N ASN A 199 31.15 -8.72 -9.22
CA ASN A 199 31.58 -9.76 -10.15
C ASN A 199 30.49 -10.83 -10.37
N HIS A 200 29.31 -10.66 -9.78
CA HIS A 200 28.20 -11.58 -9.91
C HIS A 200 27.03 -10.95 -10.69
N ALA A 201 26.32 -11.78 -11.44
CA ALA A 201 25.03 -11.38 -11.98
C ALA A 201 24.01 -11.27 -10.83
N CYS A 202 23.35 -10.13 -10.71
CA CYS A 202 22.35 -9.88 -9.68
C CYS A 202 21.00 -9.54 -10.30
N ILE A 203 19.91 -10.00 -9.67
CA ILE A 203 18.54 -9.68 -10.07
C ILE A 203 18.15 -8.37 -9.38
N ARG A 204 18.05 -7.31 -10.18
CA ARG A 204 17.93 -5.93 -9.69
C ARG A 204 16.48 -5.53 -9.49
N GLY A 205 16.22 -4.75 -8.44
CA GLY A 205 14.93 -4.13 -8.18
C GLY A 205 14.86 -2.70 -8.73
N ARG A 206 13.72 -2.32 -9.30
CA ARG A 206 13.43 -0.92 -9.70
C ARG A 206 12.23 -0.40 -8.94
N PHE A 207 12.39 0.75 -8.28
CA PHE A 207 11.29 1.46 -7.61
C PHE A 207 10.30 2.06 -8.62
N PRO A 208 9.06 2.37 -8.20
CA PRO A 208 8.10 3.11 -9.04
C PRO A 208 8.63 4.45 -9.55
N SER A 209 9.51 5.11 -8.81
CA SER A 209 10.21 6.35 -9.21
C SER A 209 11.12 6.17 -10.43
N GLY A 210 11.41 4.93 -10.84
CA GLY A 210 12.38 4.61 -11.89
C GLY A 210 13.80 4.36 -11.37
N THR A 211 14.10 4.68 -10.11
CA THR A 211 15.41 4.45 -9.49
C THR A 211 15.66 2.97 -9.25
N LEU A 212 16.89 2.51 -9.52
CA LEU A 212 17.32 1.16 -9.15
C LEU A 212 17.62 1.08 -7.66
N ALA A 213 17.29 -0.04 -7.05
CA ALA A 213 17.61 -0.29 -5.65
C ALA A 213 19.10 -0.56 -5.50
N THR A 214 19.78 0.22 -4.68
CA THR A 214 21.12 -0.06 -4.17
C THR A 214 21.01 -1.13 -3.09
N TRP A 215 21.87 -2.14 -3.11
CA TRP A 215 21.90 -3.16 -2.08
C TRP A 215 22.71 -2.68 -0.89
N GLU A 216 22.12 -2.74 0.28
CA GLU A 216 22.77 -2.37 1.53
C GLU A 216 23.03 -3.62 2.36
N PHE A 217 24.23 -3.71 2.92
CA PHE A 217 24.69 -4.77 3.79
C PHE A 217 25.22 -4.18 5.08
N ALA A 218 25.10 -4.90 6.18
CA ALA A 218 25.56 -4.45 7.50
C ALA A 218 26.13 -5.64 8.29
N GLN A 219 27.31 -5.46 8.88
CA GLN A 219 27.90 -6.40 9.81
C GLN A 219 28.57 -5.61 10.95
N ALA A 220 28.07 -5.75 12.17
CA ALA A 220 28.44 -4.92 13.31
C ALA A 220 28.32 -3.42 12.99
N GLU A 221 29.42 -2.67 13.08
CA GLU A 221 29.46 -1.22 12.77
C GLU A 221 29.69 -0.93 11.28
N GLN A 222 30.02 -1.96 10.50
CA GLN A 222 30.33 -1.78 9.08
C GLN A 222 29.05 -1.80 8.25
N ARG A 223 28.92 -0.82 7.36
CA ARG A 223 27.85 -0.74 6.36
C ARG A 223 28.46 -0.64 4.98
N VAL A 224 27.99 -1.48 4.07
CA VAL A 224 28.48 -1.54 2.69
C VAL A 224 27.28 -1.35 1.76
N ARG A 225 27.42 -0.46 0.78
CA ARG A 225 26.45 -0.23 -0.29
C ARG A 225 27.03 -0.70 -1.60
N VAL A 226 26.29 -1.52 -2.32
CA VAL A 226 26.74 -2.09 -3.59
C VAL A 226 25.71 -1.77 -4.67
N ASP A 227 26.14 -1.10 -5.72
CA ASP A 227 25.36 -0.90 -6.94
C ASP A 227 25.59 -2.09 -7.87
N VAL A 228 24.85 -3.15 -7.59
CA VAL A 228 24.95 -4.42 -8.32
C VAL A 228 24.48 -4.28 -9.76
N ASP A 229 24.99 -5.18 -10.64
CA ASP A 229 24.55 -5.28 -12.03
C ASP A 229 24.09 -6.70 -12.38
N GLY A 230 23.33 -6.83 -13.49
CA GLY A 230 22.87 -8.13 -13.95
C GLY A 230 21.78 -8.05 -15.01
N PRO A 231 21.47 -9.22 -15.60
CA PRO A 231 20.66 -9.30 -16.83
C PRO A 231 19.17 -9.05 -16.60
N LEU A 232 18.66 -9.14 -15.34
CA LEU A 232 17.25 -9.02 -15.05
C LEU A 232 16.98 -7.85 -14.10
N ILE A 233 16.07 -6.97 -14.50
CA ILE A 233 15.54 -5.90 -13.66
C ILE A 233 14.05 -6.14 -13.49
N VAL A 234 13.58 -6.24 -12.25
CA VAL A 234 12.17 -6.40 -11.90
C VAL A 234 11.64 -5.16 -11.20
N ARG A 235 10.33 -4.90 -11.30
CA ARG A 235 9.70 -3.87 -10.49
C ARG A 235 9.52 -4.40 -9.06
N LEU A 236 10.01 -3.65 -8.09
CA LEU A 236 9.86 -4.01 -6.67
C LEU A 236 8.37 -4.10 -6.30
N GLY A 237 8.07 -5.05 -5.43
CA GLY A 237 6.73 -5.36 -4.96
C GLY A 237 5.97 -6.33 -5.86
N GLY A 238 5.76 -6.00 -7.13
CA GLY A 238 4.88 -6.78 -8.01
C GLY A 238 5.51 -8.03 -8.66
N ALA A 239 6.83 -8.14 -8.68
CA ALA A 239 7.51 -9.19 -9.44
C ALA A 239 8.52 -10.01 -8.57
N ALA A 240 8.26 -10.13 -7.27
CA ALA A 240 9.12 -10.89 -6.37
C ALA A 240 9.18 -12.39 -6.76
N ASP A 241 8.06 -12.97 -7.17
CA ASP A 241 8.02 -14.37 -7.59
C ASP A 241 8.88 -14.62 -8.83
N LEU A 242 8.81 -13.73 -9.85
CA LEU A 242 9.70 -13.80 -11.02
C LEU A 242 11.18 -13.70 -10.64
N ALA A 243 11.51 -12.84 -9.67
CA ALA A 243 12.90 -12.71 -9.21
C ALA A 243 13.39 -14.00 -8.52
N ILE A 244 12.52 -14.65 -7.74
CA ILE A 244 12.84 -15.93 -7.10
C ILE A 244 12.99 -17.03 -8.16
N ASP A 245 12.07 -17.15 -9.10
CA ASP A 245 12.12 -18.15 -10.17
C ASP A 245 13.40 -18.00 -11.02
N ALA A 246 13.79 -16.75 -11.32
CA ALA A 246 15.02 -16.46 -12.03
C ALA A 246 16.26 -16.88 -11.22
N ALA A 247 16.27 -16.67 -9.91
CA ALA A 247 17.37 -17.10 -9.04
C ALA A 247 17.45 -18.63 -8.97
N LEU A 248 16.31 -19.33 -8.86
CA LEU A 248 16.21 -20.79 -8.91
C LEU A 248 16.74 -21.34 -10.23
N ALA A 249 16.43 -20.69 -11.34
CA ALA A 249 16.93 -21.03 -12.66
C ALA A 249 18.43 -20.70 -12.87
N GLY A 250 19.10 -20.10 -11.89
CA GLY A 250 20.54 -19.80 -11.95
C GLY A 250 20.87 -18.52 -12.74
N THR A 251 19.95 -17.58 -12.85
CA THR A 251 20.19 -16.28 -13.51
C THR A 251 21.16 -15.40 -12.73
N GLY A 252 21.17 -15.51 -11.38
CA GLY A 252 22.03 -14.71 -10.54
C GLY A 252 21.62 -14.71 -9.07
N VAL A 253 22.23 -13.80 -8.31
CA VAL A 253 21.90 -13.55 -6.91
C VAL A 253 20.65 -12.68 -6.83
N VAL A 254 19.71 -13.03 -5.93
CA VAL A 254 18.53 -12.22 -5.60
C VAL A 254 18.64 -11.70 -4.17
N MET A 255 18.14 -10.48 -3.92
CA MET A 255 18.00 -9.93 -2.57
C MET A 255 16.56 -9.48 -2.35
N LEU A 256 15.90 -10.10 -1.37
CA LEU A 256 14.50 -9.85 -0.99
C LEU A 256 14.35 -9.94 0.53
N PHE A 257 13.14 -9.68 1.05
CA PHE A 257 12.84 -9.99 2.44
C PHE A 257 13.15 -11.47 2.73
N GLU A 258 13.82 -11.73 3.85
CA GLU A 258 14.16 -13.10 4.26
C GLU A 258 12.95 -14.03 4.26
N GLU A 259 11.79 -13.54 4.69
CA GLU A 259 10.55 -14.30 4.74
C GLU A 259 10.08 -14.79 3.37
N TRP A 260 10.39 -14.07 2.30
CA TRP A 260 10.10 -14.52 0.93
C TRP A 260 11.02 -15.66 0.50
N LEU A 261 12.29 -15.60 0.90
CA LEU A 261 13.31 -16.59 0.51
C LEU A 261 13.31 -17.81 1.42
N ARG A 262 12.82 -17.69 2.65
CA ARG A 262 12.86 -18.75 3.67
C ARG A 262 12.33 -20.12 3.20
N PRO A 263 11.21 -20.24 2.47
CA PRO A 263 10.75 -21.54 1.99
C PRO A 263 11.76 -22.25 1.06
N TYR A 264 12.45 -21.48 0.23
CA TYR A 264 13.43 -22.01 -0.74
C TYR A 264 14.77 -22.31 -0.07
N LEU A 265 15.17 -21.48 0.89
CA LEU A 265 16.34 -21.72 1.73
C LEU A 265 16.16 -22.98 2.58
N SER A 266 14.99 -23.16 3.18
CA SER A 266 14.69 -24.34 4.02
C SER A 266 14.67 -25.64 3.25
N ARG A 267 14.32 -25.61 1.95
CA ARG A 267 14.35 -26.79 1.05
C ARG A 267 15.68 -26.99 0.35
N GLY A 268 16.65 -26.07 0.56
CA GLY A 268 17.94 -26.11 -0.12
C GLY A 268 17.88 -25.82 -1.62
N GLU A 269 16.79 -25.27 -2.12
CA GLU A 269 16.61 -24.84 -3.51
C GLU A 269 17.42 -23.57 -3.82
N LEU A 270 17.55 -22.70 -2.82
CA LEU A 270 18.47 -21.58 -2.81
C LEU A 270 19.44 -21.72 -1.63
N GLU A 271 20.66 -21.26 -1.83
CA GLU A 271 21.67 -21.14 -0.77
C GLU A 271 21.78 -19.67 -0.32
N PRO A 272 21.96 -19.42 0.99
CA PRO A 272 22.20 -18.08 1.50
C PRO A 272 23.55 -17.54 1.00
N VAL A 273 23.55 -16.26 0.64
CA VAL A 273 24.74 -15.53 0.21
C VAL A 273 24.94 -14.36 1.18
N LEU A 274 26.15 -14.22 1.72
CA LEU A 274 26.52 -13.14 2.64
C LEU A 274 25.63 -13.05 3.89
N GLU A 275 25.16 -14.17 4.44
CA GLU A 275 24.23 -14.20 5.58
C GLU A 275 24.69 -13.34 6.78
N PRO A 276 25.99 -13.30 7.18
CA PRO A 276 26.47 -12.45 8.26
C PRO A 276 26.31 -10.95 8.00
N TRP A 277 26.06 -10.56 6.74
CA TRP A 277 25.90 -9.17 6.29
C TRP A 277 24.46 -8.76 6.07
N TRP A 278 23.49 -9.62 6.31
CA TRP A 278 22.08 -9.30 6.07
C TRP A 278 21.59 -8.19 6.98
N PRO A 279 21.14 -7.06 6.41
CA PRO A 279 20.73 -5.93 7.22
C PRO A 279 19.36 -6.20 7.85
N ALA A 280 19.24 -5.92 9.14
CA ALA A 280 17.98 -5.88 9.85
C ALA A 280 17.44 -4.45 9.88
N PHE A 281 16.13 -4.32 9.81
CA PHE A 281 15.41 -3.05 9.87
C PHE A 281 14.11 -3.19 10.65
N SER A 282 13.53 -2.06 11.05
CA SER A 282 12.26 -2.02 11.78
C SER A 282 11.14 -2.62 10.96
N GLY A 283 10.23 -3.33 11.62
CA GLY A 283 9.00 -3.81 11.01
C GLY A 283 8.06 -2.66 10.62
N PRO A 284 6.96 -2.96 9.93
CA PRO A 284 6.07 -1.93 9.43
C PRO A 284 5.21 -1.27 10.52
N TYR A 285 4.71 -0.09 10.19
CA TYR A 285 3.81 0.70 11.03
C TYR A 285 2.51 0.97 10.29
N LEU A 286 1.38 0.80 10.98
CA LEU A 286 0.10 1.36 10.59
C LEU A 286 0.12 2.85 10.92
N TYR A 287 -0.18 3.73 9.97
CA TYR A 287 -0.19 5.17 10.17
C TYR A 287 -1.50 5.78 9.68
N TYR A 288 -2.00 6.77 10.42
CA TYR A 288 -3.25 7.46 10.14
C TYR A 288 -3.22 8.89 10.70
N PRO A 289 -4.03 9.84 10.18
CA PRO A 289 -4.04 11.22 10.64
C PRO A 289 -4.50 11.35 12.09
N GLY A 290 -3.68 12.00 12.93
CA GLY A 290 -3.94 12.19 14.36
C GLY A 290 -5.01 13.25 14.67
N HIS A 291 -5.24 14.18 13.76
CA HIS A 291 -6.18 15.30 13.92
C HIS A 291 -7.60 15.02 13.46
N ARG A 292 -7.89 13.82 12.94
CA ARG A 292 -9.21 13.42 12.45
C ARG A 292 -9.90 12.44 13.39
N LEU A 293 -11.24 12.43 13.28
CA LEU A 293 -12.05 11.41 13.92
C LEU A 293 -11.72 10.05 13.30
N VAL A 294 -11.24 9.12 14.14
CA VAL A 294 -10.89 7.76 13.69
C VAL A 294 -12.18 6.97 13.45
N PRO A 295 -12.45 6.46 12.24
CA PRO A 295 -13.63 5.63 11.95
C PRO A 295 -13.70 4.37 12.83
N ALA A 296 -14.91 3.90 13.14
CA ALA A 296 -15.11 2.74 14.00
C ALA A 296 -14.38 1.47 13.51
N PRO A 297 -14.37 1.11 12.21
CA PRO A 297 -13.60 -0.01 11.69
C PRO A 297 -12.09 0.14 11.90
N LEU A 298 -11.53 1.33 11.67
CA LEU A 298 -10.11 1.60 11.90
C LEU A 298 -9.75 1.52 13.38
N LYS A 299 -10.59 2.05 14.27
CA LYS A 299 -10.40 1.96 15.72
C LYS A 299 -10.40 0.51 16.21
N ALA A 300 -11.31 -0.31 15.67
CA ALA A 300 -11.36 -1.75 15.95
C ALA A 300 -10.07 -2.45 15.49
N PHE A 301 -9.60 -2.14 14.29
CA PHE A 301 -8.35 -2.72 13.74
C PHE A 301 -7.13 -2.31 14.56
N ILE A 302 -7.00 -1.03 14.92
CA ILE A 302 -5.91 -0.54 15.80
C ILE A 302 -5.93 -1.27 17.15
N SER A 303 -7.09 -1.41 17.78
CA SER A 303 -7.24 -2.12 19.06
C SER A 303 -6.85 -3.58 18.92
N TYR A 304 -7.29 -4.24 17.85
CA TYR A 304 -6.94 -5.63 17.55
C TYR A 304 -5.42 -5.80 17.36
N VAL A 305 -4.80 -4.98 16.53
CA VAL A 305 -3.34 -5.03 16.29
C VAL A 305 -2.55 -4.84 17.58
N LYS A 306 -2.95 -3.90 18.45
CA LYS A 306 -2.31 -3.69 19.76
C LYS A 306 -2.44 -4.91 20.67
N THR A 307 -3.58 -5.58 20.65
CA THR A 307 -3.81 -6.81 21.44
C THR A 307 -2.94 -7.96 20.94
N VAL A 308 -2.87 -8.17 19.62
CA VAL A 308 -2.01 -9.20 19.02
C VAL A 308 -0.52 -8.91 19.29
N ALA A 309 -0.11 -7.65 19.22
CA ALA A 309 1.26 -7.25 19.53
C ALA A 309 1.65 -7.46 21.00
N ALA A 310 0.68 -7.37 21.92
CA ALA A 310 0.88 -7.63 23.36
C ALA A 310 0.95 -9.13 23.69
N HIS A 311 0.35 -9.99 22.84
CA HIS A 311 0.33 -11.43 23.00
C HIS A 311 0.81 -12.08 21.69
N PRO A 312 2.12 -12.02 21.38
CA PRO A 312 2.62 -12.68 20.17
C PRO A 312 2.32 -14.17 20.28
N ALA A 313 1.50 -14.67 19.34
CA ALA A 313 1.25 -16.10 19.23
C ALA A 313 2.59 -16.81 19.09
N THR A 314 2.86 -17.77 19.95
CA THR A 314 4.01 -18.68 19.83
C THR A 314 3.97 -19.28 18.43
N PRO A 315 5.09 -19.25 17.65
CA PRO A 315 5.08 -19.83 16.32
C PRO A 315 4.64 -21.30 16.46
N GLN A 316 3.50 -21.64 15.87
CA GLN A 316 3.12 -23.03 15.69
C GLN A 316 4.21 -23.66 14.82
N ALA A 317 5.00 -24.53 15.44
CA ALA A 317 5.87 -25.44 14.72
C ALA A 317 4.96 -26.22 13.76
N SER A 318 5.16 -25.99 12.46
CA SER A 318 4.50 -26.77 11.42
C SER A 318 4.88 -28.23 11.63
N ALA A 319 3.93 -28.99 12.19
CA ALA A 319 4.01 -30.43 12.25
C ALA A 319 3.74 -31.00 10.86
N GLY A 320 4.67 -31.84 10.40
CA GLY A 320 4.51 -32.85 9.37
C GLY A 320 4.63 -32.39 7.93
#